data_6de34d42f31241b2109aa121efa76f70
#
_entry.id   6de34d42f31241b2109aa121efa76f70
#
_cell.length_a   1.000
_cell.length_b   1.000
_cell.length_c   1.000
_cell.angle_alpha   90.00
_cell.angle_beta   90.00
_cell.angle_gamma   90.00
#
_symmetry.space_group_name_H-M   'P 1'
#
loop_
_entity.id
_entity.type
_entity.pdbx_description
1 polymer ?
#
loop_
_entity_poly.entity_id
_entity_poly.type
_entity_poly.pdbx_seq_one_letter_code
_entity_poly.pdbx_strand_id
1 'polypeptide(L)'
;MLLPYYREGIIEAGCDEAGRGCLAGPVYAAAVILPPDYHNDLLNDSKQLSEKKRDQLRSIIERDAVSWAVGIVDNQEIDQINILNASILAMHRALDQLTVCPQEIIVDGNRFKPYRDIPHTTIVKGDGKYMSIAAASILAKTHRDECMLALHQQYPQYHWDSNKGYPAPVHRQAIRLHGTTPYHRLTFQLLPPAQMMLDFGE
;
A
#
# COMPACT_ATOMS: atom_id res chain seq x y z
N MET A 1 -6.19 7.99 19.99
CA MET A 1 -5.08 7.08 20.33
C MET A 1 -5.38 5.74 19.70
N LEU A 2 -4.40 5.11 19.03
CA LEU A 2 -4.56 3.79 18.44
C LEU A 2 -4.57 2.70 19.53
N LEU A 3 -5.33 1.63 19.29
CA LEU A 3 -5.33 0.46 20.16
C LEU A 3 -4.08 -0.38 19.91
N PRO A 4 -3.43 -0.92 20.96
CA PRO A 4 -2.21 -1.70 20.80
C PRO A 4 -2.46 -3.08 20.15
N TYR A 5 -3.62 -3.66 20.33
CA TYR A 5 -4.03 -4.98 19.81
C TYR A 5 -5.54 -5.05 19.57
N TYR A 6 -5.96 -5.96 18.71
CA TYR A 6 -7.36 -6.35 18.53
C TYR A 6 -7.80 -7.39 19.56
N ARG A 7 -6.91 -8.35 19.86
CA ARG A 7 -7.13 -9.36 20.89
C ARG A 7 -5.92 -9.47 21.81
N GLU A 8 -6.15 -9.31 23.11
CA GLU A 8 -5.11 -9.38 24.13
C GLU A 8 -4.52 -10.79 24.26
N GLY A 9 -3.21 -10.87 24.47
CA GLY A 9 -2.50 -12.12 24.82
C GLY A 9 -2.18 -13.04 23.65
N ILE A 10 -2.39 -12.60 22.40
CA ILE A 10 -2.02 -13.37 21.20
C ILE A 10 -1.03 -12.63 20.32
N ILE A 11 -0.26 -13.39 19.54
CA ILE A 11 0.64 -12.84 18.54
C ILE A 11 -0.18 -12.44 17.31
N GLU A 12 -0.34 -11.13 17.10
CA GLU A 12 -1.19 -10.55 16.07
C GLU A 12 -0.34 -9.88 14.99
N ALA A 13 -0.63 -10.13 13.72
CA ALA A 13 -0.06 -9.41 12.60
C ALA A 13 -1.08 -8.41 12.02
N GLY A 14 -0.71 -7.13 11.94
CA GLY A 14 -1.46 -6.12 11.21
C GLY A 14 -1.00 -6.03 9.76
N CYS A 15 -1.94 -5.96 8.81
CA CYS A 15 -1.68 -5.86 7.38
C CYS A 15 -2.37 -4.66 6.75
N ASP A 16 -1.66 -3.98 5.85
CA ASP A 16 -2.20 -2.89 5.01
C ASP A 16 -1.45 -2.85 3.67
N GLU A 17 -2.02 -2.16 2.66
CA GLU A 17 -1.44 -2.01 1.34
C GLU A 17 -1.33 -0.55 0.89
N ALA A 18 -0.41 -0.29 -0.05
CA ALA A 18 -0.22 0.99 -0.71
C ALA A 18 -0.16 0.85 -2.23
N GLY A 19 -0.77 1.80 -2.94
CA GLY A 19 -0.67 1.88 -4.39
C GLY A 19 -1.82 1.25 -5.16
N ARG A 20 -2.96 0.93 -4.56
CA ARG A 20 -4.12 0.36 -5.28
C ARG A 20 -4.63 1.23 -6.41
N GLY A 21 -4.83 2.51 -6.17
CA GLY A 21 -5.40 3.45 -7.14
C GLY A 21 -4.40 4.05 -8.13
N CYS A 22 -3.17 3.57 -8.18
CA CYS A 22 -2.12 4.09 -9.06
C CYS A 22 -2.27 3.57 -10.49
N LEU A 23 -1.94 4.43 -11.48
CA LEU A 23 -1.90 4.07 -12.90
C LEU A 23 -0.61 3.36 -13.30
N ALA A 24 0.43 3.47 -12.46
CA ALA A 24 1.74 2.89 -12.71
C ALA A 24 2.38 2.36 -11.43
N GLY A 25 3.28 1.40 -11.60
CA GLY A 25 4.06 0.79 -10.54
C GLY A 25 3.33 -0.33 -9.80
N PRO A 26 4.05 -1.04 -8.93
CA PRO A 26 3.55 -2.18 -8.16
C PRO A 26 2.58 -1.76 -7.06
N VAL A 27 1.84 -2.73 -6.54
CA VAL A 27 1.20 -2.65 -5.23
C VAL A 27 2.13 -3.24 -4.19
N TYR A 28 2.24 -2.57 -3.06
CA TYR A 28 3.00 -2.99 -1.88
C TYR A 28 2.04 -3.29 -0.75
N ALA A 29 2.30 -4.33 0.00
CA ALA A 29 1.65 -4.58 1.27
C ALA A 29 2.69 -4.85 2.34
N ALA A 30 2.38 -4.58 3.59
CA ALA A 30 3.22 -4.96 4.71
C ALA A 30 2.42 -5.77 5.72
N ALA A 31 3.14 -6.61 6.46
CA ALA A 31 2.67 -7.31 7.64
C ALA A 31 3.59 -6.96 8.81
N VAL A 32 3.02 -6.58 9.96
CA VAL A 32 3.78 -6.12 11.13
C VAL A 32 3.24 -6.78 12.39
N ILE A 33 4.13 -7.38 13.17
CA ILE A 33 3.89 -7.86 14.53
C ILE A 33 4.62 -6.94 15.49
N LEU A 34 3.89 -6.25 16.35
CA LEU A 34 4.45 -5.35 17.36
C LEU A 34 4.57 -6.08 18.72
N PRO A 35 5.46 -5.62 19.62
CA PRO A 35 5.48 -6.11 21.01
C PRO A 35 4.11 -5.85 21.69
N PRO A 36 3.68 -6.71 22.64
CA PRO A 36 2.38 -6.59 23.30
C PRO A 36 2.17 -5.26 24.04
N ASP A 37 3.25 -4.68 24.55
CA ASP A 37 3.29 -3.43 25.31
C ASP A 37 3.75 -2.24 24.43
N TYR A 38 3.76 -2.41 23.12
CA TYR A 38 4.20 -1.35 22.21
C TYR A 38 3.31 -0.11 22.32
N HIS A 39 3.96 1.03 22.49
CA HIS A 39 3.31 2.33 22.51
C HIS A 39 4.13 3.34 21.72
N ASN A 40 3.45 4.07 20.83
CA ASN A 40 4.07 5.13 20.07
C ASN A 40 3.01 6.18 19.67
N ASP A 41 3.04 7.33 20.33
CA ASP A 41 2.09 8.42 20.12
C ASP A 41 2.21 9.08 18.72
N LEU A 42 3.32 8.86 18.02
CA LEU A 42 3.51 9.37 16.67
C LEU A 42 2.82 8.51 15.60
N LEU A 43 2.48 7.24 15.94
CA LEU A 43 1.73 6.38 15.04
C LEU A 43 0.32 6.91 14.82
N ASN A 44 -0.04 7.09 13.56
CA ASN A 44 -1.38 7.50 13.13
C ASN A 44 -1.59 7.00 11.69
N ASP A 45 -2.81 7.15 11.17
CA ASP A 45 -3.12 6.96 9.74
C ASP A 45 -2.03 7.61 8.87
N SER A 46 -1.36 6.81 8.05
CA SER A 46 -0.21 7.23 7.23
C SER A 46 -0.53 8.42 6.30
N LYS A 47 -1.81 8.58 5.93
CA LYS A 47 -2.31 9.67 5.07
C LYS A 47 -2.36 11.02 5.78
N GLN A 48 -2.41 11.02 7.12
CA GLN A 48 -2.40 12.23 7.95
C GLN A 48 -0.97 12.68 8.33
N LEU A 49 0.02 11.85 8.06
CA LEU A 49 1.43 12.11 8.36
C LEU A 49 2.15 12.76 7.17
N SER A 50 3.05 13.70 7.45
CA SER A 50 3.98 14.20 6.41
C SER A 50 4.95 13.10 5.98
N GLU A 51 5.52 13.20 4.77
CA GLU A 51 6.52 12.26 4.25
C GLU A 51 7.68 12.09 5.24
N LYS A 52 8.25 13.19 5.72
CA LYS A 52 9.33 13.17 6.72
C LYS A 52 8.96 12.41 8.00
N LYS A 53 7.72 12.55 8.49
CA LYS A 53 7.28 11.80 9.68
C LYS A 53 7.11 10.31 9.37
N ARG A 54 6.61 9.96 8.18
CA ARG A 54 6.52 8.55 7.76
C ARG A 54 7.89 7.90 7.68
N ASP A 55 8.90 8.59 7.12
CA ASP A 55 10.27 8.06 7.00
C ASP A 55 10.91 7.86 8.38
N GLN A 56 10.70 8.78 9.32
CA GLN A 56 11.13 8.62 10.71
C GLN A 56 10.47 7.40 11.36
N LEU A 57 9.15 7.27 11.20
CA LEU A 57 8.39 6.15 11.77
C LEU A 57 8.77 4.81 11.13
N ARG A 58 9.07 4.77 9.83
CA ARG A 58 9.58 3.57 9.16
C ARG A 58 10.77 2.99 9.93
N SER A 59 11.81 3.81 10.15
CA SER A 59 13.02 3.36 10.86
C SER A 59 12.73 2.89 12.29
N ILE A 60 11.77 3.52 12.98
CA ILE A 60 11.34 3.13 14.32
C ILE A 60 10.61 1.78 14.26
N ILE A 61 9.65 1.61 13.35
CA ILE A 61 8.87 0.37 13.19
C ILE A 61 9.79 -0.79 12.81
N GLU A 62 10.68 -0.60 11.84
CA GLU A 62 11.63 -1.62 11.38
C GLU A 62 12.57 -2.09 12.49
N ARG A 63 12.93 -1.21 13.43
CA ARG A 63 13.76 -1.52 14.59
C ARG A 63 12.98 -2.22 15.72
N ASP A 64 11.77 -1.72 16.01
CA ASP A 64 11.02 -2.07 17.23
C ASP A 64 10.05 -3.23 17.05
N ALA A 65 9.64 -3.54 15.81
CA ALA A 65 8.73 -4.65 15.54
C ALA A 65 9.36 -6.00 15.88
N VAL A 66 8.56 -6.90 16.44
CA VAL A 66 8.95 -8.30 16.69
C VAL A 66 9.26 -9.01 15.36
N SER A 67 8.43 -8.74 14.35
CA SER A 67 8.64 -9.21 12.98
C SER A 67 7.88 -8.28 12.02
N TRP A 68 8.47 -8.01 10.88
CA TRP A 68 7.81 -7.28 9.80
C TRP A 68 8.33 -7.75 8.44
N ALA A 69 7.52 -7.56 7.43
CA ALA A 69 7.92 -7.82 6.05
C ALA A 69 7.06 -7.04 5.07
N VAL A 70 7.57 -6.90 3.84
CA VAL A 70 6.88 -6.24 2.72
C VAL A 70 6.71 -7.23 1.58
N GLY A 71 5.49 -7.35 1.10
CA GLY A 71 5.15 -8.11 -0.10
C GLY A 71 4.84 -7.20 -1.28
N ILE A 72 5.24 -7.63 -2.47
CA ILE A 72 5.15 -6.83 -3.69
C ILE A 72 4.45 -7.66 -4.77
N VAL A 73 3.55 -7.01 -5.51
CA VAL A 73 2.98 -7.53 -6.76
C VAL A 73 3.15 -6.47 -7.83
N ASP A 74 3.80 -6.82 -8.92
CA ASP A 74 4.11 -5.88 -10.00
C ASP A 74 2.88 -5.52 -10.85
N ASN A 75 3.05 -4.57 -11.75
CA ASN A 75 1.96 -4.10 -12.59
C ASN A 75 1.51 -5.15 -13.61
N GLN A 76 2.36 -6.06 -14.05
CA GLN A 76 2.00 -7.12 -15.00
C GLN A 76 1.11 -8.17 -14.31
N GLU A 77 1.47 -8.57 -13.09
CA GLU A 77 0.62 -9.44 -12.26
C GLU A 77 -0.72 -8.75 -11.91
N ILE A 78 -0.69 -7.45 -11.61
CA ILE A 78 -1.92 -6.68 -11.35
C ILE A 78 -2.86 -6.74 -12.56
N ASP A 79 -2.33 -6.58 -13.77
CA ASP A 79 -3.11 -6.64 -15.00
C ASP A 79 -3.70 -8.05 -15.27
N GLN A 80 -3.03 -9.10 -14.80
CA GLN A 80 -3.50 -10.49 -14.93
C GLN A 80 -4.60 -10.86 -13.93
N ILE A 81 -4.42 -10.49 -12.65
CA ILE A 81 -5.28 -11.00 -11.56
C ILE A 81 -6.22 -9.94 -10.97
N ASN A 82 -6.19 -8.72 -11.45
CA ASN A 82 -6.79 -7.47 -10.97
C ASN A 82 -6.23 -6.98 -9.63
N ILE A 83 -6.48 -5.69 -9.33
CA ILE A 83 -5.89 -5.01 -8.16
C ILE A 83 -6.38 -5.56 -6.81
N LEU A 84 -7.60 -6.04 -6.71
CA LEU A 84 -8.10 -6.62 -5.46
C LEU A 84 -7.33 -7.89 -5.11
N ASN A 85 -7.21 -8.82 -6.06
CA ASN A 85 -6.46 -10.05 -5.86
C ASN A 85 -4.96 -9.78 -5.68
N ALA A 86 -4.40 -8.80 -6.40
CA ALA A 86 -3.01 -8.39 -6.27
C ALA A 86 -2.69 -7.80 -4.88
N SER A 87 -3.58 -6.98 -4.32
CA SER A 87 -3.41 -6.47 -2.95
C SER A 87 -3.39 -7.60 -1.91
N ILE A 88 -4.31 -8.55 -2.03
CA ILE A 88 -4.36 -9.72 -1.13
C ILE A 88 -3.11 -10.59 -1.31
N LEU A 89 -2.67 -10.83 -2.55
CA LEU A 89 -1.45 -11.59 -2.83
C LEU A 89 -0.22 -10.90 -2.24
N ALA A 90 -0.14 -9.56 -2.34
CA ALA A 90 0.95 -8.80 -1.71
C ALA A 90 0.95 -8.97 -0.18
N MET A 91 -0.22 -8.96 0.47
CA MET A 91 -0.33 -9.23 1.90
C MET A 91 0.12 -10.66 2.25
N HIS A 92 -0.29 -11.66 1.45
CA HIS A 92 0.15 -13.05 1.64
C HIS A 92 1.68 -13.17 1.48
N ARG A 93 2.29 -12.51 0.48
CA ARG A 93 3.74 -12.46 0.30
C ARG A 93 4.47 -11.79 1.47
N ALA A 94 3.86 -10.78 2.10
CA ALA A 94 4.40 -10.18 3.31
C ALA A 94 4.32 -11.15 4.49
N LEU A 95 3.17 -11.80 4.69
CA LEU A 95 2.98 -12.80 5.75
C LEU A 95 3.93 -14.00 5.62
N ASP A 96 4.22 -14.44 4.38
CA ASP A 96 5.16 -15.54 4.11
C ASP A 96 6.59 -15.24 4.55
N GLN A 97 6.97 -13.97 4.62
CA GLN A 97 8.32 -13.52 4.98
C GLN A 97 8.48 -13.18 6.46
N LEU A 98 7.41 -13.23 7.25
CA LEU A 98 7.52 -13.02 8.70
C LEU A 98 8.36 -14.09 9.35
N THR A 99 9.28 -13.70 10.24
CA THR A 99 10.12 -14.60 11.01
C THR A 99 9.39 -15.22 12.20
N VAL A 100 8.27 -14.62 12.60
CA VAL A 100 7.37 -15.10 13.66
C VAL A 100 6.00 -15.36 13.05
N CYS A 101 5.46 -16.57 13.27
CA CYS A 101 4.13 -16.92 12.78
C CYS A 101 3.05 -16.26 13.65
N PRO A 102 2.14 -15.46 13.08
CA PRO A 102 1.06 -14.89 13.86
C PRO A 102 -0.01 -15.93 14.19
N GLN A 103 -0.71 -15.71 15.29
CA GLN A 103 -1.86 -16.50 15.72
C GLN A 103 -3.18 -15.91 15.21
N GLU A 104 -3.19 -14.62 14.88
CA GLU A 104 -4.29 -13.91 14.23
C GLU A 104 -3.75 -12.85 13.27
N ILE A 105 -4.50 -12.57 12.21
CA ILE A 105 -4.18 -11.52 11.24
C ILE A 105 -5.30 -10.48 11.28
N ILE A 106 -4.97 -9.22 11.46
CA ILE A 106 -5.91 -8.10 11.28
C ILE A 106 -5.52 -7.29 10.05
N VAL A 107 -6.51 -6.98 9.20
CA VAL A 107 -6.27 -6.42 7.86
C VAL A 107 -7.05 -5.13 7.71
N ASP A 108 -6.42 -4.08 7.17
CA ASP A 108 -7.18 -2.89 6.76
C ASP A 108 -8.15 -3.20 5.63
N GLY A 109 -9.36 -2.63 5.73
CA GLY A 109 -10.40 -2.78 4.70
C GLY A 109 -11.47 -3.80 5.03
N ASN A 110 -12.11 -4.34 3.98
CA ASN A 110 -13.26 -5.24 4.09
C ASN A 110 -13.14 -6.49 3.20
N ARG A 111 -11.98 -6.73 2.62
CA ARG A 111 -11.72 -7.87 1.72
C ARG A 111 -10.36 -8.48 2.02
N PHE A 112 -10.38 -9.76 2.33
CA PHE A 112 -9.20 -10.60 2.47
C PHE A 112 -9.54 -12.03 2.05
N LYS A 113 -8.55 -12.86 1.77
CA LYS A 113 -8.71 -14.29 1.52
C LYS A 113 -8.00 -15.06 2.62
N PRO A 114 -8.52 -16.23 3.05
CA PRO A 114 -7.84 -17.06 4.04
C PRO A 114 -6.35 -17.24 3.70
N TYR A 115 -5.53 -17.13 4.74
CA TYR A 115 -4.09 -17.36 4.66
C TYR A 115 -3.74 -18.52 5.59
N ARG A 116 -3.40 -19.66 5.02
CA ARG A 116 -3.21 -20.92 5.77
C ARG A 116 -4.41 -21.17 6.70
N ASP A 117 -4.19 -21.76 7.85
CA ASP A 117 -5.22 -21.98 8.88
C ASP A 117 -5.21 -20.90 9.97
N ILE A 118 -4.74 -19.70 9.65
CA ILE A 118 -4.65 -18.58 10.60
C ILE A 118 -5.93 -17.77 10.53
N PRO A 119 -6.63 -17.56 11.66
CA PRO A 119 -7.79 -16.69 11.74
C PRO A 119 -7.46 -15.28 11.28
N HIS A 120 -8.42 -14.61 10.62
CA HIS A 120 -8.25 -13.22 10.21
C HIS A 120 -9.50 -12.39 10.42
N THR A 121 -9.31 -11.12 10.68
CA THR A 121 -10.38 -10.13 10.81
C THR A 121 -10.08 -8.91 9.93
N THR A 122 -11.04 -8.55 9.07
CA THR A 122 -10.95 -7.31 8.27
C THR A 122 -11.55 -6.15 9.04
N ILE A 123 -10.87 -5.00 9.05
CA ILE A 123 -11.22 -3.84 9.85
C ILE A 123 -11.22 -2.59 8.97
N VAL A 124 -12.40 -2.06 8.66
CA VAL A 124 -12.52 -0.82 7.86
C VAL A 124 -11.88 0.34 8.61
N LYS A 125 -10.95 1.04 7.95
CA LYS A 125 -10.10 2.09 8.52
C LYS A 125 -9.31 1.58 9.74
N GLY A 126 -8.74 0.41 9.61
CA GLY A 126 -7.95 -0.25 10.65
C GLY A 126 -6.67 0.51 10.96
N ASP A 127 -6.07 1.16 9.95
CA ASP A 127 -4.91 2.05 10.05
C ASP A 127 -5.11 3.23 11.02
N GLY A 128 -6.35 3.66 11.21
CA GLY A 128 -6.74 4.66 12.20
C GLY A 128 -7.21 4.07 13.55
N LYS A 129 -7.14 2.75 13.75
CA LYS A 129 -7.67 2.08 14.95
C LYS A 129 -6.64 1.24 15.69
N TYR A 130 -5.77 0.51 14.98
CA TYR A 130 -4.82 -0.44 15.54
C TYR A 130 -3.39 -0.13 15.15
N MET A 131 -2.48 -0.20 16.12
CA MET A 131 -1.07 0.16 15.92
C MET A 131 -0.37 -0.73 14.90
N SER A 132 -0.63 -2.03 14.89
CA SER A 132 -0.02 -2.99 13.95
C SER A 132 -0.44 -2.70 12.50
N ILE A 133 -1.72 -2.35 12.26
CA ILE A 133 -2.19 -1.95 10.91
C ILE A 133 -1.60 -0.59 10.52
N ALA A 134 -1.57 0.39 11.43
CA ALA A 134 -0.96 1.70 11.16
C ALA A 134 0.53 1.57 10.82
N ALA A 135 1.25 0.72 11.52
CA ALA A 135 2.65 0.41 11.23
C ALA A 135 2.80 -0.24 9.84
N ALA A 136 1.95 -1.21 9.50
CA ALA A 136 1.92 -1.82 8.18
C ALA A 136 1.63 -0.79 7.06
N SER A 137 0.68 0.12 7.28
CA SER A 137 0.37 1.23 6.36
C SER A 137 1.60 2.09 6.05
N ILE A 138 2.36 2.46 7.10
CA ILE A 138 3.57 3.26 6.96
C ILE A 138 4.64 2.50 6.19
N LEU A 139 4.90 1.23 6.51
CA LEU A 139 5.89 0.42 5.80
C LEU A 139 5.50 0.22 4.33
N ALA A 140 4.27 -0.18 4.04
CA ALA A 140 3.80 -0.36 2.67
C ALA A 140 3.94 0.94 1.85
N LYS A 141 3.56 2.08 2.44
CA LYS A 141 3.61 3.40 1.79
C LYS A 141 5.04 3.85 1.53
N THR A 142 5.92 3.80 2.52
CA THR A 142 7.29 4.32 2.40
C THR A 142 8.15 3.46 1.47
N HIS A 143 8.07 2.14 1.55
CA HIS A 143 8.77 1.24 0.63
C HIS A 143 8.28 1.40 -0.81
N ARG A 144 6.96 1.60 -0.99
CA ARG A 144 6.42 1.86 -2.33
C ARG A 144 6.87 3.21 -2.88
N ASP A 145 6.87 4.25 -2.08
CA ASP A 145 7.30 5.60 -2.51
C ASP A 145 8.78 5.59 -2.94
N GLU A 146 9.63 4.88 -2.22
CA GLU A 146 11.04 4.67 -2.58
C GLU A 146 11.16 3.97 -3.95
N CYS A 147 10.38 2.93 -4.21
CA CYS A 147 10.33 2.28 -5.52
C CYS A 147 9.92 3.26 -6.62
N MET A 148 8.90 4.09 -6.38
CA MET A 148 8.43 5.07 -7.38
C MET A 148 9.45 6.19 -7.63
N LEU A 149 10.25 6.56 -6.63
CA LEU A 149 11.38 7.49 -6.81
C LEU A 149 12.48 6.89 -7.71
N ALA A 150 12.80 5.62 -7.52
CA ALA A 150 13.75 4.93 -8.39
C ALA A 150 13.26 4.81 -9.84
N LEU A 151 11.96 4.55 -10.03
CA LEU A 151 11.34 4.53 -11.36
C LEU A 151 11.28 5.93 -12.01
N HIS A 152 11.09 6.98 -11.20
CA HIS A 152 11.13 8.36 -11.68
C HIS A 152 12.47 8.71 -12.32
N GLN A 153 13.59 8.23 -11.79
CA GLN A 153 14.90 8.48 -12.37
C GLN A 153 15.04 7.92 -13.80
N GLN A 154 14.33 6.83 -14.11
CA GLN A 154 14.32 6.23 -15.44
C GLN A 154 13.29 6.91 -16.37
N TYR A 155 12.20 7.43 -15.82
CA TYR A 155 11.07 8.00 -16.56
C TYR A 155 10.63 9.36 -15.96
N PRO A 156 11.50 10.38 -15.94
CA PRO A 156 11.25 11.64 -15.23
C PRO A 156 10.04 12.42 -15.78
N GLN A 157 9.69 12.21 -17.06
CA GLN A 157 8.58 12.90 -17.71
C GLN A 157 7.19 12.56 -17.13
N TYR A 158 7.05 11.48 -16.32
CA TYR A 158 5.79 11.11 -15.67
C TYR A 158 5.61 11.69 -14.27
N HIS A 159 6.61 12.41 -13.75
CA HIS A 159 6.60 13.06 -12.43
C HIS A 159 6.24 12.11 -11.27
N TRP A 160 6.76 10.87 -11.32
CA TRP A 160 6.51 9.88 -10.26
C TRP A 160 7.19 10.22 -8.93
N ASP A 161 8.14 11.13 -8.93
CA ASP A 161 8.71 11.74 -7.72
C ASP A 161 7.67 12.46 -6.87
N SER A 162 6.70 13.11 -7.50
CA SER A 162 5.63 13.83 -6.81
C SER A 162 4.34 13.01 -6.74
N ASN A 163 3.85 12.51 -7.87
CA ASN A 163 2.55 11.84 -7.92
C ASN A 163 2.58 10.35 -7.54
N LYS A 164 3.75 9.73 -7.35
CA LYS A 164 3.94 8.32 -6.97
C LYS A 164 3.12 7.32 -7.82
N GLY A 165 2.86 7.67 -9.08
CA GLY A 165 2.06 6.87 -10.02
C GLY A 165 0.54 7.05 -9.90
N TYR A 166 0.05 7.89 -9.02
CA TYR A 166 -1.39 8.20 -8.91
C TYR A 166 -1.92 8.97 -10.13
N PRO A 167 -3.26 8.96 -10.38
CA PRO A 167 -3.90 9.57 -11.55
C PRO A 167 -3.97 11.10 -11.48
N ALA A 168 -2.85 11.76 -11.15
CA ALA A 168 -2.74 13.22 -11.15
C ALA A 168 -2.85 13.78 -12.59
N PRO A 169 -3.35 15.03 -12.78
CA PRO A 169 -3.44 15.65 -14.10
C PRO A 169 -2.12 15.62 -14.87
N VAL A 170 -1.00 15.93 -14.21
CA VAL A 170 0.35 15.90 -14.81
C VAL A 170 0.74 14.51 -15.29
N HIS A 171 0.41 13.44 -14.51
CA HIS A 171 0.68 12.06 -14.91
C HIS A 171 -0.14 11.68 -16.15
N ARG A 172 -1.44 12.00 -16.17
CA ARG A 172 -2.30 11.74 -17.34
C ARG A 172 -1.88 12.55 -18.57
N GLN A 173 -1.40 13.78 -18.38
CA GLN A 173 -0.84 14.59 -19.47
C GLN A 173 0.43 13.94 -20.04
N ALA A 174 1.32 13.47 -19.17
CA ALA A 174 2.53 12.75 -19.60
C ALA A 174 2.19 11.49 -20.42
N ILE A 175 1.17 10.72 -19.98
CA ILE A 175 0.68 9.55 -20.74
C ILE A 175 0.16 9.97 -22.13
N ARG A 176 -0.55 11.10 -22.26
CA ARG A 176 -1.01 11.59 -23.57
C ARG A 176 0.14 11.98 -24.50
N LEU A 177 1.20 12.58 -23.95
CA LEU A 177 2.33 13.10 -24.73
C LEU A 177 3.37 12.02 -25.08
N HIS A 178 3.63 11.10 -24.15
CA HIS A 178 4.73 10.16 -24.25
C HIS A 178 4.29 8.69 -24.36
N GLY A 179 2.98 8.42 -24.28
CA GLY A 179 2.46 7.05 -24.22
C GLY A 179 2.63 6.41 -22.85
N THR A 180 2.64 5.08 -22.82
CA THR A 180 2.84 4.28 -21.61
C THR A 180 4.27 3.74 -21.54
N THR A 181 4.72 3.44 -20.32
CA THR A 181 5.95 2.69 -20.07
C THR A 181 5.62 1.24 -19.71
N PRO A 182 6.61 0.33 -19.61
CA PRO A 182 6.40 -1.03 -19.11
C PRO A 182 5.84 -1.13 -17.69
N TYR A 183 5.83 -0.03 -16.94
CA TYR A 183 5.35 0.04 -15.56
C TYR A 183 3.90 0.52 -15.41
N HIS A 184 3.24 0.95 -16.51
CA HIS A 184 1.83 1.32 -16.46
C HIS A 184 0.93 0.08 -16.38
N ARG A 185 -0.19 0.23 -15.67
CA ARG A 185 -1.22 -0.81 -15.52
C ARG A 185 -2.21 -0.68 -16.66
N LEU A 186 -2.06 -1.50 -17.68
CA LEU A 186 -2.77 -1.36 -18.95
C LEU A 186 -4.26 -1.70 -18.85
N THR A 187 -4.68 -2.45 -17.84
CA THR A 187 -6.10 -2.75 -17.55
C THR A 187 -6.82 -1.61 -16.82
N PHE A 188 -6.07 -0.60 -16.36
CA PHE A 188 -6.66 0.57 -15.68
C PHE A 188 -7.08 1.63 -16.69
N GLN A 189 -8.06 2.46 -16.33
CA GLN A 189 -8.45 3.63 -17.11
C GLN A 189 -7.36 4.72 -17.04
N LEU A 190 -6.36 4.63 -17.89
CA LEU A 190 -5.20 5.52 -17.90
C LEU A 190 -5.60 6.96 -18.27
N LEU A 191 -6.46 7.11 -19.28
CA LEU A 191 -6.99 8.40 -19.72
C LEU A 191 -8.51 8.40 -19.58
N PRO A 192 -9.13 9.53 -19.18
CA PRO A 192 -10.57 9.66 -19.24
C PRO A 192 -11.05 9.51 -20.69
N PRO A 193 -12.28 9.02 -20.93
CA PRO A 193 -12.86 8.99 -22.26
C PRO A 193 -12.80 10.40 -22.86
N ALA A 194 -12.53 10.48 -24.17
CA ALA A 194 -12.62 11.75 -24.88
C ALA A 194 -14.03 12.30 -24.67
N GLN A 195 -14.15 13.50 -24.09
CA GLN A 195 -15.43 14.20 -24.11
C GLN A 195 -15.74 14.45 -25.58
N MET A 196 -16.80 13.82 -26.11
CA MET A 196 -17.43 14.30 -27.33
C MET A 196 -17.86 15.75 -27.06
N MET A 197 -17.15 16.73 -27.64
CA MET A 197 -17.69 18.03 -27.78
C MET A 197 -18.92 17.87 -28.73
N LEU A 198 -20.11 17.89 -28.13
CA LEU A 198 -21.30 18.13 -28.91
C LEU A 198 -21.15 19.57 -29.45
N ASP A 199 -20.72 19.67 -30.69
CA ASP A 199 -20.83 20.91 -31.46
C ASP A 199 -22.34 21.18 -31.61
N PHE A 200 -22.87 21.97 -30.72
CA PHE A 200 -24.16 22.62 -30.98
C PHE A 200 -23.87 23.72 -31.99
N GLY A 201 -23.85 23.33 -33.29
CA GLY A 201 -23.84 24.26 -34.37
C GLY A 201 -25.03 25.21 -34.23
N GLU A 202 -24.74 26.51 -34.23
CA GLU A 202 -25.72 27.60 -34.38
C GLU A 202 -26.49 27.50 -35.70
#